data_a265c0883feb41fa00e97ec357a3ac94
#
_entry.id   a265c0883feb41fa00e97ec357a3ac94
#
_cell.length_a   1.000
_cell.length_b   1.000
_cell.length_c   1.000
_cell.angle_alpha   90.00
_cell.angle_beta   90.00
_cell.angle_gamma   90.00
#
_symmetry.space_group_name_H-M   'P 1'
#
loop_
_entity.id
_entity.type
_entity.pdbx_description
1 polymer ?
#
loop_
_entity_poly.entity_id
_entity_poly.type
_entity_poly.pdbx_seq_one_letter_code
_entity_poly.pdbx_strand_id
1 'polypeptide(L)'
;MKKYIAKRLLQLVIVVLGLSFLTFALMYIAPGDPAEKKLSAQGIAVDPEVLAATRAEMGLDRPFLEQYADWLGGLFSGDLGESYRSGRAVADMLGESFVYTLELTVLSLAAALVISLPLALLAAVRQNGIADFLVRIFSFIGNSLPNFLISVLLMYYFCVKLRLLPVISDGSAKGFILPCLALAIPLASRFVRQFRAEILEQLGKEYVDAALSRGVKMRYILFRNVLHNALIPMITLTALSVGTLMGGSVVIETVFRLPGLGKLAMDAISARDYPVIQGFVLLSSGIYVLLNLAADLLYRAVDPRVEEGGDAG
;
A
#
# COMPACT_ATOMS: atom_id res chain seq x y z
N MET A 1 3.92 18.07 -20.82
CA MET A 1 2.85 17.38 -20.07
C MET A 1 2.13 16.30 -20.88
N LYS A 2 1.44 16.56 -22.01
CA LYS A 2 0.71 15.53 -22.78
C LYS A 2 1.57 14.34 -23.21
N LYS A 3 2.78 14.56 -23.76
CA LYS A 3 3.72 13.49 -24.14
C LYS A 3 4.17 12.64 -22.94
N TYR A 4 4.37 13.24 -21.78
CA TYR A 4 4.74 12.54 -20.56
C TYR A 4 3.61 11.61 -20.08
N ILE A 5 2.38 12.12 -20.01
CA ILE A 5 1.21 11.32 -19.63
C ILE A 5 1.01 10.16 -20.61
N ALA A 6 1.11 10.42 -21.92
CA ALA A 6 1.00 9.38 -22.94
C ALA A 6 2.08 8.29 -22.77
N LYS A 7 3.34 8.67 -22.49
CA LYS A 7 4.43 7.72 -22.20
C LYS A 7 4.13 6.88 -20.95
N ARG A 8 3.59 7.49 -19.88
CA ARG A 8 3.22 6.78 -18.66
C ARG A 8 2.04 5.83 -18.86
N LEU A 9 1.04 6.23 -19.66
CA LEU A 9 -0.07 5.34 -20.02
C LEU A 9 0.41 4.15 -20.88
N LEU A 10 1.34 4.37 -21.80
CA LEU A 10 1.94 3.28 -22.57
C LEU A 10 2.73 2.33 -21.65
N GLN A 11 3.48 2.87 -20.69
CA GLN A 11 4.18 2.07 -19.69
C GLN A 11 3.20 1.26 -18.83
N LEU A 12 2.06 1.85 -18.44
CA LEU A 12 0.98 1.13 -17.73
C LEU A 12 0.54 -0.10 -18.53
N VAL A 13 0.22 0.06 -19.81
CA VAL A 13 -0.24 -1.05 -20.67
C VAL A 13 0.82 -2.16 -20.72
N ILE A 14 2.09 -1.80 -20.95
CA ILE A 14 3.19 -2.78 -21.02
C ILE A 14 3.36 -3.52 -19.68
N VAL A 15 3.32 -2.80 -18.55
CA VAL A 15 3.48 -3.38 -17.22
C VAL A 15 2.29 -4.31 -16.91
N VAL A 16 1.07 -3.87 -17.18
CA VAL A 16 -0.15 -4.65 -16.93
C VAL A 16 -0.16 -5.92 -17.76
N LEU A 17 0.14 -5.85 -19.06
CA LEU A 17 0.23 -7.03 -19.93
C LEU A 17 1.36 -7.98 -19.49
N GLY A 18 2.54 -7.45 -19.17
CA GLY A 18 3.66 -8.25 -18.71
C GLY A 18 3.38 -8.96 -17.38
N LEU A 19 2.81 -8.25 -16.42
CA LEU A 19 2.46 -8.83 -15.10
C LEU A 19 1.31 -9.82 -15.22
N SER A 20 0.28 -9.54 -16.03
CA SER A 20 -0.83 -10.49 -16.23
C SER A 20 -0.35 -11.78 -16.87
N PHE A 21 0.49 -11.69 -17.92
CA PHE A 21 1.07 -12.87 -18.55
C PHE A 21 1.95 -13.68 -17.58
N LEU A 22 2.82 -12.98 -16.85
CA LEU A 22 3.70 -13.63 -15.86
C LEU A 22 2.89 -14.33 -14.75
N THR A 23 1.87 -13.64 -14.23
CA THR A 23 1.00 -14.21 -13.19
C THR A 23 0.26 -15.43 -13.71
N PHE A 24 -0.29 -15.35 -14.93
CA PHE A 24 -0.97 -16.48 -15.57
C PHE A 24 -0.02 -17.66 -15.77
N ALA A 25 1.20 -17.41 -16.24
CA ALA A 25 2.22 -18.45 -16.42
C ALA A 25 2.63 -19.11 -15.09
N LEU A 26 2.82 -18.30 -14.03
CA LEU A 26 3.15 -18.81 -12.71
C LEU A 26 2.03 -19.68 -12.13
N MET A 27 0.77 -19.29 -12.31
CA MET A 27 -0.38 -20.10 -11.85
C MET A 27 -0.52 -21.40 -12.64
N TYR A 28 -0.24 -21.36 -13.95
CA TYR A 28 -0.28 -22.55 -14.80
C TYR A 28 0.80 -23.58 -14.43
N ILE A 29 2.00 -23.11 -14.04
CA ILE A 29 3.12 -23.97 -13.64
C ILE A 29 3.00 -24.41 -12.17
N ALA A 30 2.26 -23.67 -11.34
CA ALA A 30 2.17 -23.91 -9.91
C ALA A 30 1.58 -25.31 -9.62
N PRO A 31 2.20 -26.11 -8.72
CA PRO A 31 1.72 -27.47 -8.43
C PRO A 31 0.34 -27.44 -7.77
N GLY A 32 -0.58 -28.33 -8.19
CA GLY A 32 -1.94 -28.51 -7.67
C GLY A 32 -3.01 -28.06 -8.68
N ASP A 33 -4.23 -28.45 -8.43
CA ASP A 33 -5.36 -28.33 -9.34
C ASP A 33 -6.45 -27.42 -8.77
N PRO A 34 -6.83 -26.32 -9.45
CA PRO A 34 -7.94 -25.46 -9.03
C PRO A 34 -9.29 -26.20 -8.96
N ALA A 35 -9.55 -27.14 -9.89
CA ALA A 35 -10.78 -27.91 -9.90
C ALA A 35 -10.88 -28.84 -8.69
N GLU A 36 -9.78 -29.50 -8.32
CA GLU A 36 -9.69 -30.30 -7.10
C GLU A 36 -9.96 -29.45 -5.84
N LYS A 37 -9.39 -28.23 -5.79
CA LYS A 37 -9.62 -27.28 -4.69
C LYS A 37 -11.06 -26.81 -4.62
N LYS A 38 -11.71 -26.54 -5.77
CA LYS A 38 -13.13 -26.19 -5.84
C LYS A 38 -14.01 -27.32 -5.28
N LEU A 39 -13.82 -28.56 -5.74
CA LEU A 39 -14.56 -29.71 -5.30
C LEU A 39 -14.37 -29.98 -3.79
N SER A 40 -13.13 -29.95 -3.33
CA SER A 40 -12.81 -30.17 -1.90
C SER A 40 -13.44 -29.10 -1.01
N ALA A 41 -13.45 -27.82 -1.46
CA ALA A 41 -14.07 -26.73 -0.72
C ALA A 41 -15.61 -26.87 -0.61
N GLN A 42 -16.24 -27.53 -1.59
CA GLN A 42 -17.67 -27.83 -1.61
C GLN A 42 -18.01 -29.13 -0.86
N GLY A 43 -17.02 -29.85 -0.34
CA GLY A 43 -17.21 -31.14 0.32
C GLY A 43 -17.57 -32.28 -0.63
N ILE A 44 -17.32 -32.12 -1.94
CA ILE A 44 -17.58 -33.11 -2.96
C ILE A 44 -16.38 -34.07 -3.05
N ALA A 45 -16.64 -35.35 -3.10
CA ALA A 45 -15.59 -36.36 -3.29
C ALA A 45 -14.90 -36.16 -4.64
N VAL A 46 -13.56 -36.19 -4.64
CA VAL A 46 -12.75 -35.97 -5.85
C VAL A 46 -12.69 -37.28 -6.63
N ASP A 47 -13.79 -37.57 -7.37
CA ASP A 47 -13.82 -38.66 -8.33
C ASP A 47 -13.15 -38.24 -9.64
N PRO A 48 -12.35 -39.07 -10.33
CA PRO A 48 -11.70 -38.76 -11.59
C PRO A 48 -12.65 -38.24 -12.68
N GLU A 49 -13.86 -38.75 -12.80
CA GLU A 49 -14.84 -38.29 -13.78
C GLU A 49 -15.37 -36.91 -13.44
N VAL A 50 -15.71 -36.66 -12.16
CA VAL A 50 -16.16 -35.34 -11.66
C VAL A 50 -15.06 -34.31 -11.80
N LEU A 51 -13.82 -34.68 -11.51
CA LEU A 51 -12.68 -33.80 -11.66
C LEU A 51 -12.46 -33.41 -13.12
N ALA A 52 -12.52 -34.37 -14.06
CA ALA A 52 -12.37 -34.09 -15.50
C ALA A 52 -13.50 -33.18 -16.01
N ALA A 53 -14.75 -33.43 -15.61
CA ALA A 53 -15.88 -32.59 -15.97
C ALA A 53 -15.72 -31.16 -15.42
N THR A 54 -15.29 -31.00 -14.15
CA THR A 54 -15.04 -29.69 -13.54
C THR A 54 -13.89 -28.93 -14.21
N ARG A 55 -12.82 -29.62 -14.63
CA ARG A 55 -11.72 -29.00 -15.40
C ARG A 55 -12.21 -28.46 -16.74
N ALA A 56 -13.03 -29.24 -17.45
CA ALA A 56 -13.62 -28.82 -18.74
C ALA A 56 -14.56 -27.63 -18.55
N GLU A 57 -15.42 -27.65 -17.50
CA GLU A 57 -16.29 -26.52 -17.15
C GLU A 57 -15.51 -25.22 -16.85
N MET A 58 -14.37 -25.35 -16.16
CA MET A 58 -13.49 -24.23 -15.83
C MET A 58 -12.55 -23.86 -16.99
N GLY A 59 -12.58 -24.59 -18.12
CA GLY A 59 -11.71 -24.36 -19.27
C GLY A 59 -10.22 -24.64 -19.03
N LEU A 60 -9.89 -25.41 -17.99
CA LEU A 60 -8.51 -25.71 -17.59
C LEU A 60 -7.86 -26.82 -18.44
N ASP A 61 -8.63 -27.49 -19.29
CA ASP A 61 -8.21 -28.52 -20.26
C ASP A 61 -7.65 -27.93 -21.55
N ARG A 62 -7.86 -26.60 -21.79
CA ARG A 62 -7.40 -25.92 -22.99
C ARG A 62 -5.91 -25.53 -22.91
N PRO A 63 -5.24 -25.33 -24.06
CA PRO A 63 -3.85 -24.85 -24.09
C PRO A 63 -3.68 -23.51 -23.37
N PHE A 64 -2.53 -23.32 -22.74
CA PHE A 64 -2.17 -22.11 -21.98
C PHE A 64 -2.49 -20.79 -22.71
N LEU A 65 -2.08 -20.69 -23.99
CA LEU A 65 -2.28 -19.45 -24.76
C LEU A 65 -3.76 -19.17 -25.06
N GLU A 66 -4.59 -20.20 -25.22
CA GLU A 66 -6.03 -20.04 -25.42
C GLU A 66 -6.69 -19.52 -24.13
N GLN A 67 -6.37 -20.15 -22.99
CA GLN A 67 -6.88 -19.68 -21.70
C GLN A 67 -6.50 -18.22 -21.42
N TYR A 68 -5.24 -17.83 -21.70
CA TYR A 68 -4.77 -16.46 -21.53
C TYR A 68 -5.46 -15.49 -22.51
N ALA A 69 -5.63 -15.88 -23.78
CA ALA A 69 -6.29 -15.05 -24.79
C ALA A 69 -7.77 -14.82 -24.45
N ASP A 70 -8.48 -15.84 -23.99
CA ASP A 70 -9.87 -15.74 -23.57
C ASP A 70 -10.03 -14.80 -22.37
N TRP A 71 -9.17 -14.98 -21.36
CA TRP A 71 -9.15 -14.09 -20.20
C TRP A 71 -8.84 -12.63 -20.60
N LEU A 72 -7.85 -12.43 -21.48
CA LEU A 72 -7.49 -11.11 -21.98
C LEU A 72 -8.64 -10.48 -22.80
N GLY A 73 -9.35 -11.28 -23.57
CA GLY A 73 -10.56 -10.86 -24.30
C GLY A 73 -11.67 -10.41 -23.37
N GLY A 74 -11.93 -11.15 -22.28
CA GLY A 74 -12.85 -10.76 -21.21
C GLY A 74 -12.48 -9.43 -20.56
N LEU A 75 -11.17 -9.22 -20.29
CA LEU A 75 -10.68 -7.96 -19.72
C LEU A 75 -11.02 -6.75 -20.60
N PHE A 76 -10.89 -6.84 -21.92
CA PHE A 76 -11.25 -5.74 -22.82
C PHE A 76 -12.75 -5.44 -22.88
N SER A 77 -13.60 -6.40 -22.51
CA SER A 77 -15.04 -6.23 -22.37
C SER A 77 -15.46 -5.83 -20.94
N GLY A 78 -14.49 -5.67 -20.04
CA GLY A 78 -14.74 -5.30 -18.62
C GLY A 78 -15.15 -6.49 -17.75
N ASP A 79 -15.03 -7.71 -18.26
CA ASP A 79 -15.32 -8.94 -17.53
C ASP A 79 -14.02 -9.50 -16.95
N LEU A 80 -13.92 -9.54 -15.63
CA LEU A 80 -12.81 -10.15 -14.88
C LEU A 80 -13.08 -11.63 -14.54
N GLY A 81 -14.20 -12.17 -14.96
CA GLY A 81 -14.65 -13.51 -14.66
C GLY A 81 -15.25 -13.66 -13.26
N GLU A 82 -15.50 -14.91 -12.89
CA GLU A 82 -16.08 -15.31 -11.61
C GLU A 82 -15.08 -16.08 -10.75
N SER A 83 -15.16 -15.89 -9.44
CA SER A 83 -14.39 -16.65 -8.45
C SER A 83 -14.69 -18.15 -8.55
N TYR A 84 -13.68 -18.96 -8.69
CA TYR A 84 -13.83 -20.43 -8.71
C TYR A 84 -14.39 -20.97 -7.39
N ARG A 85 -14.13 -20.26 -6.29
CA ARG A 85 -14.56 -20.68 -4.95
C ARG A 85 -16.00 -20.26 -4.63
N SER A 86 -16.36 -19.02 -4.93
CA SER A 86 -17.64 -18.42 -4.48
C SER A 86 -18.66 -18.21 -5.59
N GLY A 87 -18.27 -18.31 -6.87
CA GLY A 87 -19.13 -17.98 -8.02
C GLY A 87 -19.48 -16.49 -8.12
N ARG A 88 -18.89 -15.61 -7.28
CA ARG A 88 -19.14 -14.16 -7.32
C ARG A 88 -18.28 -13.51 -8.42
N ALA A 89 -18.81 -12.46 -9.00
CA ALA A 89 -18.04 -11.63 -9.94
C ALA A 89 -16.77 -11.09 -9.28
N VAL A 90 -15.62 -11.27 -9.92
CA VAL A 90 -14.31 -10.81 -9.41
C VAL A 90 -14.28 -9.29 -9.24
N ALA A 91 -14.91 -8.55 -10.17
CA ALA A 91 -14.98 -7.09 -10.11
C ALA A 91 -15.63 -6.59 -8.81
N ASP A 92 -16.74 -7.22 -8.39
CA ASP A 92 -17.45 -6.85 -7.16
C ASP A 92 -16.60 -7.15 -5.92
N MET A 93 -15.98 -8.33 -5.88
CA MET A 93 -15.10 -8.73 -4.77
C MET A 93 -13.90 -7.77 -4.61
N LEU A 94 -13.29 -7.38 -5.71
CA LEU A 94 -12.18 -6.43 -5.72
C LEU A 94 -12.64 -5.03 -5.30
N GLY A 95 -13.79 -4.57 -5.81
CA GLY A 95 -14.35 -3.27 -5.47
C GLY A 95 -14.66 -3.14 -3.97
N GLU A 96 -15.34 -4.13 -3.40
CA GLU A 96 -15.62 -4.17 -1.96
C GLU A 96 -14.33 -4.15 -1.12
N SER A 97 -13.36 -5.01 -1.46
CA SER A 97 -12.10 -5.12 -0.72
C SER A 97 -11.21 -3.88 -0.88
N PHE A 98 -11.26 -3.23 -2.04
CA PHE A 98 -10.50 -2.00 -2.30
C PHE A 98 -10.86 -0.86 -1.34
N VAL A 99 -12.15 -0.71 -1.01
CA VAL A 99 -12.61 0.33 -0.08
C VAL A 99 -11.95 0.17 1.29
N TYR A 100 -11.89 -1.05 1.83
CA TYR A 100 -11.25 -1.32 3.12
C TYR A 100 -9.74 -1.05 3.10
N THR A 101 -9.04 -1.46 2.05
CA THR A 101 -7.60 -1.18 1.90
C THR A 101 -7.33 0.32 1.75
N LEU A 102 -8.15 1.03 1.00
CA LEU A 102 -8.04 2.48 0.83
C LEU A 102 -8.28 3.21 2.15
N GLU A 103 -9.34 2.85 2.88
CA GLU A 103 -9.65 3.42 4.19
C GLU A 103 -8.51 3.17 5.18
N LEU A 104 -8.01 1.95 5.26
CA LEU A 104 -6.85 1.61 6.09
C LEU A 104 -5.62 2.44 5.72
N THR A 105 -5.35 2.60 4.43
CA THR A 105 -4.21 3.37 3.94
C THR A 105 -4.31 4.84 4.33
N VAL A 106 -5.47 5.46 4.11
CA VAL A 106 -5.71 6.87 4.42
C VAL A 106 -5.63 7.12 5.92
N LEU A 107 -6.28 6.29 6.72
CA LEU A 107 -6.27 6.42 8.19
C LEU A 107 -4.86 6.21 8.75
N SER A 108 -4.12 5.23 8.26
CA SER A 108 -2.75 4.96 8.70
C SER A 108 -1.79 6.09 8.32
N LEU A 109 -1.93 6.65 7.12
CA LEU A 109 -1.14 7.79 6.67
C LEU A 109 -1.44 9.03 7.51
N ALA A 110 -2.71 9.33 7.75
CA ALA A 110 -3.13 10.44 8.59
C ALA A 110 -2.60 10.29 10.03
N ALA A 111 -2.72 9.11 10.63
CA ALA A 111 -2.19 8.82 11.95
C ALA A 111 -0.66 8.97 12.00
N ALA A 112 0.05 8.47 10.97
CA ALA A 112 1.50 8.61 10.87
C ALA A 112 1.94 10.08 10.79
N LEU A 113 1.24 10.92 10.03
CA LEU A 113 1.51 12.35 9.92
C LEU A 113 1.22 13.08 11.24
N VAL A 114 0.09 12.79 11.88
CA VAL A 114 -0.29 13.39 13.19
C VAL A 114 0.74 13.05 14.26
N ILE A 115 1.31 11.86 14.25
CA ILE A 115 2.35 11.45 15.19
C ILE A 115 3.71 12.07 14.81
N SER A 116 4.09 11.98 13.53
CA SER A 116 5.46 12.29 13.09
C SER A 116 5.77 13.78 13.06
N LEU A 117 4.83 14.63 12.61
CA LEU A 117 5.08 16.06 12.47
C LEU A 117 5.43 16.75 13.81
N PRO A 118 4.65 16.56 14.89
CA PRO A 118 5.00 17.17 16.18
C PRO A 118 6.30 16.61 16.77
N LEU A 119 6.53 15.29 16.63
CA LEU A 119 7.75 14.65 17.14
C LEU A 119 8.99 15.11 16.39
N ALA A 120 8.92 15.20 15.06
CA ALA A 120 10.02 15.70 14.23
C ALA A 120 10.36 17.16 14.56
N LEU A 121 9.33 18.00 14.71
CA LEU A 121 9.49 19.41 15.07
C LEU A 121 10.11 19.55 16.47
N LEU A 122 9.61 18.81 17.46
CA LEU A 122 10.14 18.81 18.82
C LEU A 122 11.61 18.39 18.85
N ALA A 123 11.95 17.33 18.12
CA ALA A 123 13.32 16.81 18.03
C ALA A 123 14.27 17.78 17.29
N ALA A 124 13.81 18.48 16.26
CA ALA A 124 14.61 19.44 15.52
C ALA A 124 14.87 20.71 16.36
N VAL A 125 13.85 21.26 17.02
CA VAL A 125 13.97 22.48 17.84
C VAL A 125 14.82 22.23 19.10
N ARG A 126 14.75 21.03 19.68
CA ARG A 126 15.55 20.64 20.86
C ARG A 126 16.68 19.68 20.47
N GLN A 127 17.38 20.00 19.40
CA GLN A 127 18.49 19.19 18.89
C GLN A 127 19.51 18.86 19.98
N ASN A 128 19.94 17.60 20.03
CA ASN A 128 20.86 17.03 21.03
C ASN A 128 20.37 17.08 22.49
N GLY A 129 19.11 17.44 22.74
CA GLY A 129 18.49 17.36 24.06
C GLY A 129 17.84 16.02 24.33
N ILE A 130 17.31 15.83 25.56
CA ILE A 130 16.63 14.60 25.98
C ILE A 130 15.42 14.27 25.08
N ALA A 131 14.65 15.30 24.69
CA ALA A 131 13.51 15.12 23.79
C ALA A 131 13.93 14.54 22.42
N ASP A 132 15.00 15.09 21.83
CA ASP A 132 15.56 14.56 20.59
C ASP A 132 16.06 13.13 20.73
N PHE A 133 16.72 12.82 21.85
CA PHE A 133 17.20 11.47 22.14
C PHE A 133 16.05 10.45 22.23
N LEU A 134 14.98 10.79 22.97
CA LEU A 134 13.80 9.92 23.10
C LEU A 134 13.08 9.71 21.75
N VAL A 135 12.92 10.77 20.96
CA VAL A 135 12.31 10.69 19.64
C VAL A 135 13.14 9.84 18.68
N ARG A 136 14.47 9.92 18.76
CA ARG A 136 15.36 9.03 17.97
C ARG A 136 15.25 7.57 18.39
N ILE A 137 15.13 7.29 19.70
CA ILE A 137 14.88 5.91 20.20
C ILE A 137 13.54 5.40 19.65
N PHE A 138 12.47 6.19 19.76
CA PHE A 138 11.16 5.83 19.20
C PHE A 138 11.27 5.50 17.69
N SER A 139 11.93 6.37 16.93
CA SER A 139 12.10 6.16 15.50
C SER A 139 12.95 4.92 15.17
N PHE A 140 13.97 4.65 15.97
CA PHE A 140 14.80 3.46 15.81
C PHE A 140 14.00 2.17 16.08
N ILE A 141 13.33 2.10 17.21
CA ILE A 141 12.53 0.91 17.62
C ILE A 141 11.40 0.66 16.62
N GLY A 142 10.61 1.70 16.30
CA GLY A 142 9.46 1.54 15.42
C GLY A 142 9.81 1.18 13.97
N ASN A 143 11.01 1.57 13.49
CA ASN A 143 11.48 1.18 12.15
C ASN A 143 12.20 -0.17 12.12
N SER A 144 12.67 -0.66 13.28
CA SER A 144 13.39 -1.94 13.38
C SER A 144 12.46 -3.14 13.55
N LEU A 145 11.24 -2.91 14.04
CA LEU A 145 10.29 -3.99 14.28
C LEU A 145 9.49 -4.31 12.99
N PRO A 146 9.36 -5.58 12.62
CA PRO A 146 8.48 -5.99 11.53
C PRO A 146 7.01 -5.64 11.84
N ASN A 147 6.24 -5.22 10.84
CA ASN A 147 4.84 -4.83 10.99
C ASN A 147 3.98 -5.91 11.67
N PHE A 148 4.21 -7.18 11.32
CA PHE A 148 3.45 -8.29 11.93
C PHE A 148 3.74 -8.41 13.44
N LEU A 149 4.96 -8.16 13.88
CA LEU A 149 5.31 -8.21 15.32
C LEU A 149 4.62 -7.08 16.09
N ILE A 150 4.59 -5.87 15.52
CA ILE A 150 3.84 -4.74 16.08
C ILE A 150 2.36 -5.11 16.19
N SER A 151 1.78 -5.74 15.14
CA SER A 151 0.39 -6.19 15.13
C SER A 151 0.09 -7.16 16.27
N VAL A 152 0.94 -8.18 16.44
CA VAL A 152 0.76 -9.19 17.50
C VAL A 152 0.89 -8.55 18.89
N LEU A 153 1.85 -7.66 19.08
CA LEU A 153 2.01 -6.94 20.37
C LEU A 153 0.79 -6.06 20.68
N LEU A 154 0.31 -5.29 19.69
CA LEU A 154 -0.89 -4.46 19.85
C LEU A 154 -2.12 -5.32 20.15
N MET A 155 -2.31 -6.42 19.43
CA MET A 155 -3.41 -7.36 19.64
C MET A 155 -3.33 -7.97 21.05
N TYR A 156 -2.16 -8.43 21.47
CA TYR A 156 -1.98 -8.98 22.82
C TYR A 156 -2.34 -7.98 23.90
N TYR A 157 -1.82 -6.77 23.82
CA TYR A 157 -2.07 -5.75 24.86
C TYR A 157 -3.52 -5.27 24.83
N PHE A 158 -4.05 -4.84 23.70
CA PHE A 158 -5.35 -4.18 23.64
C PHE A 158 -6.54 -5.14 23.56
N CYS A 159 -6.39 -6.30 22.94
CA CYS A 159 -7.50 -7.26 22.82
C CYS A 159 -7.49 -8.29 23.95
N VAL A 160 -6.31 -8.86 24.29
CA VAL A 160 -6.24 -9.97 25.26
C VAL A 160 -6.11 -9.45 26.68
N LYS A 161 -5.11 -8.57 26.95
CA LYS A 161 -4.81 -8.10 28.30
C LYS A 161 -5.80 -7.03 28.79
N LEU A 162 -6.05 -6.01 27.98
CA LEU A 162 -6.93 -4.88 28.32
C LEU A 162 -8.39 -5.10 27.92
N ARG A 163 -8.67 -5.99 26.95
CA ARG A 163 -10.01 -6.27 26.42
C ARG A 163 -10.77 -5.04 25.93
N LEU A 164 -10.07 -4.06 25.37
CA LEU A 164 -10.64 -2.79 24.93
C LEU A 164 -11.10 -2.81 23.47
N LEU A 165 -10.44 -3.62 22.63
CA LEU A 165 -10.64 -3.64 21.18
C LEU A 165 -10.89 -5.08 20.70
N PRO A 166 -11.60 -5.26 19.57
CA PRO A 166 -11.85 -6.57 18.99
C PRO A 166 -10.58 -7.17 18.41
N VAL A 167 -10.46 -8.49 18.44
CA VAL A 167 -9.34 -9.24 17.83
C VAL A 167 -9.49 -9.28 16.31
N ILE A 168 -10.73 -9.42 15.83
CA ILE A 168 -11.05 -9.48 14.40
C ILE A 168 -11.64 -8.14 14.01
N SER A 169 -11.12 -7.57 12.93
CA SER A 169 -11.68 -6.34 12.36
C SER A 169 -12.95 -6.69 11.58
N ASP A 170 -14.07 -6.16 12.04
CA ASP A 170 -15.39 -6.32 11.42
C ASP A 170 -15.74 -5.16 10.46
N GLY A 171 -14.74 -4.32 10.11
CA GLY A 171 -14.96 -3.10 9.33
C GLY A 171 -15.54 -1.93 10.11
N SER A 172 -15.79 -2.09 11.42
CA SER A 172 -16.19 -0.97 12.28
C SER A 172 -15.02 -0.03 12.58
N ALA A 173 -15.32 1.20 12.99
CA ALA A 173 -14.30 2.17 13.39
C ALA A 173 -13.36 1.64 14.49
N LYS A 174 -13.87 0.83 15.43
CA LYS A 174 -13.05 0.18 16.47
C LYS A 174 -12.15 -0.92 15.88
N GLY A 175 -12.65 -1.65 14.88
CA GLY A 175 -11.91 -2.67 14.17
C GLY A 175 -10.72 -2.13 13.36
N PHE A 176 -10.76 -0.85 12.94
CA PHE A 176 -9.67 -0.20 12.21
C PHE A 176 -8.53 0.32 13.10
N ILE A 177 -8.75 0.53 14.40
CA ILE A 177 -7.76 1.19 15.29
C ILE A 177 -6.42 0.44 15.29
N LEU A 178 -6.43 -0.87 15.57
CA LEU A 178 -5.19 -1.64 15.66
C LEU A 178 -4.50 -1.86 14.32
N PRO A 179 -5.20 -2.24 13.23
CA PRO A 179 -4.62 -2.27 11.89
C PRO A 179 -3.97 -0.95 11.48
N CYS A 180 -4.67 0.16 11.74
CA CYS A 180 -4.17 1.51 11.46
C CYS A 180 -2.89 1.81 12.24
N LEU A 181 -2.85 1.56 13.56
CA LEU A 181 -1.67 1.79 14.39
C LEU A 181 -0.50 0.89 13.99
N ALA A 182 -0.76 -0.37 13.60
CA ALA A 182 0.26 -1.30 13.17
C ALA A 182 1.00 -0.85 11.90
N LEU A 183 0.30 -0.15 10.98
CA LEU A 183 0.90 0.49 9.81
C LEU A 183 1.47 1.88 10.13
N ALA A 184 0.78 2.65 10.98
CA ALA A 184 1.16 4.03 11.28
C ALA A 184 2.45 4.14 12.09
N ILE A 185 2.71 3.24 13.06
CA ILE A 185 3.90 3.31 13.92
C ILE A 185 5.21 3.22 13.14
N PRO A 186 5.44 2.21 12.26
CA PRO A 186 6.66 2.14 11.47
C PRO A 186 6.79 3.31 10.48
N LEU A 187 5.67 3.72 9.87
CA LEU A 187 5.64 4.84 8.95
C LEU A 187 5.95 6.16 9.65
N ALA A 188 5.33 6.42 10.82
CA ALA A 188 5.62 7.59 11.65
C ALA A 188 7.09 7.62 12.08
N SER A 189 7.65 6.48 12.45
CA SER A 189 9.07 6.35 12.83
C SER A 189 10.01 6.72 11.68
N ARG A 190 9.67 6.34 10.45
CA ARG A 190 10.39 6.74 9.23
C ARG A 190 10.24 8.24 8.98
N PHE A 191 9.01 8.75 9.04
CA PHE A 191 8.72 10.17 8.80
C PHE A 191 9.36 11.08 9.83
N VAL A 192 9.35 10.74 11.11
CA VAL A 192 10.03 11.52 12.17
C VAL A 192 11.50 11.75 11.81
N ARG A 193 12.20 10.70 11.38
CA ARG A 193 13.62 10.80 11.01
C ARG A 193 13.84 11.70 9.80
N GLN A 194 13.02 11.53 8.76
CA GLN A 194 13.14 12.29 7.52
C GLN A 194 12.73 13.75 7.71
N PHE A 195 11.58 14.00 8.34
CA PHE A 195 11.09 15.35 8.59
C PHE A 195 12.01 16.13 9.54
N ARG A 196 12.56 15.44 10.56
CA ARG A 196 13.58 16.07 11.42
C ARG A 196 14.81 16.50 10.62
N ALA A 197 15.29 15.67 9.70
CA ALA A 197 16.44 15.98 8.87
C ALA A 197 16.16 17.20 7.98
N GLU A 198 15.01 17.25 7.32
CA GLU A 198 14.56 18.38 6.51
C GLU A 198 14.45 19.68 7.31
N ILE A 199 13.83 19.62 8.50
CA ILE A 199 13.70 20.79 9.36
C ILE A 199 15.07 21.31 9.79
N LEU A 200 16.00 20.42 10.16
CA LEU A 200 17.37 20.80 10.55
C LEU A 200 18.15 21.40 9.36
N GLU A 201 18.00 20.84 8.18
CA GLU A 201 18.62 21.39 6.97
C GLU A 201 18.14 22.82 6.71
N GLN A 202 16.82 23.05 6.80
CA GLN A 202 16.26 24.38 6.62
C GLN A 202 16.71 25.37 7.71
N LEU A 203 16.82 24.89 8.96
CA LEU A 203 17.32 25.72 10.09
C LEU A 203 18.77 26.15 9.91
N GLY A 204 19.60 25.39 9.20
CA GLY A 204 21.00 25.71 8.91
C GLY A 204 21.22 26.63 7.69
N LYS A 205 20.16 27.10 7.02
CA LYS A 205 20.29 27.95 5.83
C LYS A 205 20.48 29.44 6.19
N GLU A 206 21.23 30.16 5.39
CA GLU A 206 21.60 31.58 5.57
C GLU A 206 20.39 32.52 5.76
N TYR A 207 19.22 32.21 5.19
CA TYR A 207 18.03 33.03 5.38
C TYR A 207 17.53 33.04 6.84
N VAL A 208 17.83 31.99 7.60
CA VAL A 208 17.47 31.88 9.03
C VAL A 208 18.33 32.82 9.83
N ASP A 209 19.66 32.82 9.60
CA ASP A 209 20.61 33.71 10.27
C ASP A 209 20.33 35.15 9.91
N ALA A 210 20.05 35.46 8.64
CA ALA A 210 19.66 36.78 8.18
C ALA A 210 18.36 37.27 8.82
N ALA A 211 17.39 36.41 9.08
CA ALA A 211 16.16 36.76 9.76
C ALA A 211 16.40 37.00 11.26
N LEU A 212 17.20 36.16 11.92
CA LEU A 212 17.60 36.33 13.33
C LEU A 212 18.35 37.66 13.54
N SER A 213 19.30 38.01 12.63
CA SER A 213 20.05 39.26 12.70
C SER A 213 19.15 40.50 12.57
N ARG A 214 17.98 40.35 11.91
CA ARG A 214 16.94 41.39 11.84
C ARG A 214 16.00 41.43 13.02
N GLY A 215 16.22 40.59 14.06
CA GLY A 215 15.41 40.53 15.28
C GLY A 215 14.10 39.74 15.15
N VAL A 216 13.93 38.95 14.06
CA VAL A 216 12.73 38.13 13.90
C VAL A 216 12.77 36.98 14.92
N LYS A 217 11.68 36.77 15.64
CA LYS A 217 11.59 35.69 16.66
C LYS A 217 11.69 34.30 16.01
N MET A 218 12.49 33.40 16.62
CA MET A 218 12.71 32.03 16.14
C MET A 218 11.39 31.29 15.83
N ARG A 219 10.36 31.41 16.70
CA ARG A 219 9.06 30.77 16.47
C ARG A 219 8.41 31.19 15.13
N TYR A 220 8.55 32.47 14.75
CA TYR A 220 8.01 32.98 13.50
C TYR A 220 8.79 32.42 12.30
N ILE A 221 10.12 32.41 12.38
CA ILE A 221 11.00 31.84 11.37
C ILE A 221 10.66 30.36 11.18
N LEU A 222 10.49 29.61 12.28
CA LEU A 222 10.20 28.17 12.26
C LEU A 222 8.88 27.86 11.53
N PHE A 223 7.77 28.49 11.95
CA PHE A 223 6.45 28.15 11.40
C PHE A 223 6.20 28.75 10.02
N ARG A 224 6.74 29.90 9.69
CA ARG A 224 6.45 30.61 8.43
C ARG A 224 7.47 30.33 7.33
N ASN A 225 8.73 30.11 7.67
CA ASN A 225 9.80 29.94 6.71
C ASN A 225 10.30 28.49 6.67
N VAL A 226 10.79 27.98 7.81
CA VAL A 226 11.42 26.66 7.89
C VAL A 226 10.43 25.55 7.55
N LEU A 227 9.29 25.50 8.24
CA LEU A 227 8.27 24.47 7.97
C LEU A 227 7.69 24.59 6.58
N HIS A 228 7.44 25.81 6.08
CA HIS A 228 6.93 26.00 4.73
C HIS A 228 7.87 25.41 3.68
N ASN A 229 9.17 25.68 3.79
CA ASN A 229 10.17 25.14 2.86
C ASN A 229 10.39 23.63 3.03
N ALA A 230 10.30 23.12 4.27
CA ALA A 230 10.40 21.69 4.56
C ALA A 230 9.17 20.89 4.10
N LEU A 231 8.00 21.52 3.93
CA LEU A 231 6.78 20.83 3.45
C LEU A 231 6.95 20.21 2.06
N ILE A 232 7.74 20.84 1.17
CA ILE A 232 7.93 20.37 -0.21
C ILE A 232 8.43 18.91 -0.24
N PRO A 233 9.63 18.60 0.31
CA PRO A 233 10.12 17.22 0.34
C PRO A 233 9.23 16.30 1.23
N MET A 234 8.61 16.83 2.28
CA MET A 234 7.71 16.06 3.12
C MET A 234 6.45 15.58 2.37
N ILE A 235 5.84 16.42 1.53
CA ILE A 235 4.69 16.06 0.69
C ILE A 235 5.09 14.96 -0.29
N THR A 236 6.24 15.07 -0.92
CA THR A 236 6.76 14.07 -1.85
C THR A 236 6.96 12.71 -1.17
N LEU A 237 7.60 12.69 -0.01
CA LEU A 237 7.79 11.47 0.79
C LEU A 237 6.47 10.84 1.21
N THR A 238 5.49 11.67 1.60
CA THR A 238 4.14 11.24 1.97
C THR A 238 3.42 10.61 0.78
N ALA A 239 3.47 11.23 -0.39
CA ALA A 239 2.85 10.71 -1.61
C ALA A 239 3.42 9.35 -2.03
N LEU A 240 4.76 9.20 -2.00
CA LEU A 240 5.42 7.93 -2.30
C LEU A 240 5.08 6.82 -1.28
N SER A 241 4.77 7.20 -0.04
CA SER A 241 4.41 6.24 1.01
C SER A 241 3.03 5.61 0.81
N VAL A 242 2.12 6.23 0.06
CA VAL A 242 0.79 5.66 -0.25
C VAL A 242 0.93 4.32 -0.97
N GLY A 243 1.75 4.26 -2.02
CA GLY A 243 2.00 3.01 -2.75
C GLY A 243 2.62 1.91 -1.87
N THR A 244 3.55 2.30 -0.98
CA THR A 244 4.17 1.38 -0.02
C THR A 244 3.16 0.84 0.99
N LEU A 245 2.24 1.69 1.48
CA LEU A 245 1.18 1.28 2.41
C LEU A 245 0.22 0.30 1.77
N MET A 246 -0.24 0.56 0.55
CA MET A 246 -1.16 -0.33 -0.16
C MET A 246 -0.53 -1.71 -0.41
N GLY A 247 0.76 -1.78 -0.76
CA GLY A 247 1.48 -3.05 -0.88
C GLY A 247 1.78 -3.71 0.47
N GLY A 248 2.05 -2.93 1.51
CA GLY A 248 2.40 -3.40 2.85
C GLY A 248 1.21 -3.77 3.73
N SER A 249 -0.01 -3.44 3.33
CA SER A 249 -1.23 -3.72 4.10
C SER A 249 -1.61 -5.20 4.12
N VAL A 250 -1.17 -6.00 3.15
CA VAL A 250 -1.50 -7.43 2.99
C VAL A 250 -1.32 -8.23 4.28
N VAL A 251 -0.17 -8.07 4.93
CA VAL A 251 0.14 -8.78 6.18
C VAL A 251 -0.79 -8.34 7.31
N ILE A 252 -1.03 -7.03 7.41
CA ILE A 252 -1.89 -6.43 8.44
C ILE A 252 -3.34 -6.84 8.26
N GLU A 253 -3.85 -6.75 7.04
CA GLU A 253 -5.20 -7.19 6.69
C GLU A 253 -5.41 -8.67 7.02
N THR A 254 -4.41 -9.51 6.75
CA THR A 254 -4.46 -10.94 7.05
C THR A 254 -4.44 -11.20 8.55
N VAL A 255 -3.56 -10.55 9.33
CA VAL A 255 -3.44 -10.71 10.78
C VAL A 255 -4.72 -10.29 11.51
N PHE A 256 -5.28 -9.14 11.15
CA PHE A 256 -6.51 -8.61 11.76
C PHE A 256 -7.79 -9.08 11.08
N ARG A 257 -7.69 -9.91 10.03
CA ARG A 257 -8.81 -10.38 9.20
C ARG A 257 -9.66 -9.24 8.63
N LEU A 258 -9.05 -8.10 8.35
CA LEU A 258 -9.73 -6.99 7.66
C LEU A 258 -10.02 -7.43 6.21
N PRO A 259 -11.28 -7.26 5.70
CA PRO A 259 -11.66 -7.76 4.38
C PRO A 259 -11.13 -6.86 3.23
N GLY A 260 -9.85 -6.55 3.24
CA GLY A 260 -9.17 -5.74 2.24
C GLY A 260 -8.59 -6.56 1.08
N LEU A 261 -8.03 -5.86 0.09
CA LEU A 261 -7.45 -6.44 -1.14
C LEU A 261 -6.34 -7.45 -0.84
N GLY A 262 -5.48 -7.16 0.13
CA GLY A 262 -4.38 -8.04 0.48
C GLY A 262 -4.86 -9.35 1.09
N LYS A 263 -5.86 -9.28 1.99
CA LYS A 263 -6.48 -10.48 2.55
C LYS A 263 -7.20 -11.27 1.46
N LEU A 264 -7.95 -10.61 0.58
CA LEU A 264 -8.61 -11.25 -0.56
C LEU A 264 -7.60 -12.01 -1.43
N ALA A 265 -6.45 -11.40 -1.74
CA ALA A 265 -5.39 -12.03 -2.51
C ALA A 265 -4.81 -13.26 -1.79
N MET A 266 -4.53 -13.18 -0.49
CA MET A 266 -4.00 -14.31 0.28
C MET A 266 -4.99 -15.48 0.35
N ASP A 267 -6.29 -15.19 0.53
CA ASP A 267 -7.35 -16.19 0.53
C ASP A 267 -7.48 -16.83 -0.87
N ALA A 268 -7.41 -16.05 -1.95
CA ALA A 268 -7.46 -16.52 -3.34
C ALA A 268 -6.24 -17.40 -3.69
N ILE A 269 -5.03 -17.00 -3.28
CA ILE A 269 -3.80 -17.81 -3.48
C ILE A 269 -3.94 -19.17 -2.76
N SER A 270 -4.42 -19.15 -1.52
CA SER A 270 -4.61 -20.37 -0.73
C SER A 270 -5.66 -21.31 -1.34
N ALA A 271 -6.71 -20.73 -1.93
CA ALA A 271 -7.81 -21.45 -2.59
C ALA A 271 -7.52 -21.77 -4.06
N ARG A 272 -6.44 -21.29 -4.67
CA ARG A 272 -6.15 -21.33 -6.11
C ARG A 272 -7.25 -20.74 -6.97
N ASP A 273 -7.81 -19.65 -6.52
CA ASP A 273 -8.85 -18.91 -7.22
C ASP A 273 -8.20 -17.97 -8.25
N TYR A 274 -7.87 -18.54 -9.41
CA TYR A 274 -7.09 -17.88 -10.44
C TYR A 274 -7.70 -16.56 -10.96
N PRO A 275 -9.03 -16.49 -11.23
CA PRO A 275 -9.63 -15.23 -11.66
C PRO A 275 -9.45 -14.09 -10.64
N VAL A 276 -9.60 -14.39 -9.35
CA VAL A 276 -9.41 -13.40 -8.28
C VAL A 276 -7.95 -12.97 -8.17
N ILE A 277 -6.98 -13.90 -8.28
CA ILE A 277 -5.55 -13.57 -8.26
C ILE A 277 -5.19 -12.65 -9.43
N GLN A 278 -5.65 -12.97 -10.63
CA GLN A 278 -5.40 -12.16 -11.83
C GLN A 278 -6.02 -10.77 -11.72
N GLY A 279 -7.27 -10.69 -11.31
CA GLY A 279 -7.97 -9.43 -11.08
C GLY A 279 -7.26 -8.57 -10.02
N PHE A 280 -6.78 -9.19 -8.93
CA PHE A 280 -5.99 -8.50 -7.91
C PHE A 280 -4.68 -7.94 -8.46
N VAL A 281 -3.91 -8.73 -9.22
CA VAL A 281 -2.63 -8.28 -9.80
C VAL A 281 -2.86 -7.14 -10.80
N LEU A 282 -3.89 -7.25 -11.63
CA LEU A 282 -4.28 -6.21 -12.57
C LEU A 282 -4.64 -4.90 -11.85
N LEU A 283 -5.53 -4.97 -10.87
CA LEU A 283 -5.98 -3.80 -10.09
C LEU A 283 -4.80 -3.18 -9.33
N SER A 284 -4.00 -3.98 -8.64
CA SER A 284 -2.86 -3.50 -7.85
C SER A 284 -1.78 -2.85 -8.71
N SER A 285 -1.48 -3.43 -9.89
CA SER A 285 -0.52 -2.83 -10.84
C SER A 285 -1.04 -1.51 -11.41
N GLY A 286 -2.32 -1.44 -11.75
CA GLY A 286 -2.99 -0.22 -12.19
C GLY A 286 -2.92 0.88 -11.14
N ILE A 287 -3.31 0.57 -9.90
CA ILE A 287 -3.24 1.51 -8.77
C ILE A 287 -1.80 1.99 -8.54
N TYR A 288 -0.82 1.08 -8.55
CA TYR A 288 0.58 1.43 -8.34
C TYR A 288 1.09 2.43 -9.39
N VAL A 289 0.79 2.21 -10.68
CA VAL A 289 1.20 3.13 -11.74
C VAL A 289 0.48 4.47 -11.64
N LEU A 290 -0.81 4.47 -11.30
CA LEU A 290 -1.58 5.71 -11.11
C LEU A 290 -1.06 6.51 -9.91
N LEU A 291 -0.72 5.85 -8.80
CA LEU A 291 -0.13 6.51 -7.63
C LEU A 291 1.25 7.11 -7.94
N ASN A 292 2.09 6.38 -8.68
CA ASN A 292 3.39 6.93 -9.12
C ASN A 292 3.21 8.11 -10.06
N LEU A 293 2.27 8.04 -11.01
CA LEU A 293 1.96 9.17 -11.87
C LEU A 293 1.46 10.38 -11.06
N ALA A 294 0.58 10.17 -10.09
CA ALA A 294 0.10 11.22 -9.20
C ALA A 294 1.25 11.82 -8.37
N ALA A 295 2.15 11.01 -7.83
CA ALA A 295 3.33 11.46 -7.10
C ALA A 295 4.28 12.28 -7.99
N ASP A 296 4.53 11.84 -9.23
CA ASP A 296 5.36 12.57 -10.20
C ASP A 296 4.74 13.91 -10.60
N LEU A 297 3.41 13.97 -10.75
CA LEU A 297 2.69 15.21 -11.05
C LEU A 297 2.70 16.18 -9.86
N LEU A 298 2.52 15.67 -8.65
CA LEU A 298 2.63 16.46 -7.42
C LEU A 298 4.04 17.01 -7.25
N TYR A 299 5.06 16.19 -7.48
CA TYR A 299 6.46 16.62 -7.41
C TYR A 299 6.75 17.80 -8.37
N ARG A 300 6.29 17.70 -9.62
CA ARG A 300 6.44 18.77 -10.60
C ARG A 300 5.65 20.04 -10.27
N ALA A 301 4.47 19.88 -9.65
CA ALA A 301 3.66 21.04 -9.24
C ALA A 301 4.27 21.78 -8.06
N VAL A 302 5.00 21.07 -7.18
CA VAL A 302 5.61 21.62 -5.96
C VAL A 302 7.02 22.16 -6.22
N ASP A 303 7.80 21.52 -7.11
CA ASP A 303 9.13 22.00 -7.51
C ASP A 303 9.23 22.19 -9.04
N PRO A 304 8.97 23.40 -9.55
CA PRO A 304 9.06 23.70 -10.99
C PRO A 304 10.49 23.61 -11.56
N ARG A 305 11.53 23.57 -10.72
CA ARG A 305 12.94 23.57 -11.16
C ARG A 305 13.38 22.24 -11.78
N VAL A 306 12.57 21.18 -11.62
CA VAL A 306 12.84 19.85 -12.18
C VAL A 306 12.64 19.77 -13.70
N GLU A 307 11.99 20.76 -14.33
CA GLU A 307 11.81 20.79 -15.80
C GLU A 307 13.11 21.07 -16.58
N GLU A 308 14.13 21.67 -15.97
CA GLU A 308 15.36 22.07 -16.67
C GLU A 308 16.44 20.98 -16.74
N GLY A 309 16.29 19.86 -16.01
CA GLY A 309 17.29 18.77 -15.96
C GLY A 309 16.97 17.53 -16.79
N GLY A 310 15.83 17.43 -17.43
CA GLY A 310 15.31 16.20 -18.06
C GLY A 310 15.57 16.00 -19.56
N ASP A 311 16.15 16.97 -20.26
CA ASP A 311 16.41 16.92 -21.72
C ASP A 311 17.90 16.78 -22.09
N ALA A 312 18.77 16.45 -21.13
CA ALA A 312 20.19 16.18 -21.39
C ALA A 312 20.52 14.70 -21.08
N GLY A 313 20.24 13.80 -22.08
CA GLY A 313 20.63 12.41 -22.00
C GLY A 313 19.93 11.57 -23.04
#